data_5c5880cc7cd2df12760a08457109e009
#
_entry.id   5c5880cc7cd2df12760a08457109e009
#
_cell.length_a   1.000
_cell.length_b   1.000
_cell.length_c   1.000
_cell.angle_alpha   90.00
_cell.angle_beta   90.00
_cell.angle_gamma   90.00
#
_symmetry.space_group_name_H-M   'P 1'
#
loop_
_entity.id
_entity.type
_entity.pdbx_description
1 polymer ?
#
loop_
_entity_poly.entity_id
_entity_poly.type
_entity_poly.pdbx_seq_one_letter_code
_entity_poly.pdbx_strand_id
1 'polypeptide(L)'
;MFCSMTMISTSAFVIEEQGKVTLQAMKRSAGLALMLLALSSGETWAQACLVHSQAERLDVKVCQENINIPANLFHDSFCQPQLAGQKTEVAYSQECPTGAFGVCRNAQVANMPYREHIHYYGVASDALYLKPFCEGQSKGQWITP
;
A
#
# COMPACT_ATOMS: atom_id res chain seq x y z
N MET A 1 -16.96 48.88 -6.04
CA MET A 1 -15.96 49.68 -6.79
C MET A 1 -14.95 48.70 -7.36
N PHE A 2 -14.93 48.64 -8.71
CA PHE A 2 -13.91 48.10 -9.62
C PHE A 2 -13.36 46.69 -9.36
N CYS A 3 -13.71 45.64 -10.11
CA CYS A 3 -13.64 45.39 -11.57
C CYS A 3 -12.20 45.32 -12.10
N SER A 4 -11.77 44.08 -12.49
CA SER A 4 -10.87 43.72 -13.59
C SER A 4 -10.73 42.19 -13.57
N MET A 5 -11.28 41.39 -14.37
CA MET A 5 -11.32 41.12 -15.81
C MET A 5 -9.97 41.15 -16.54
N THR A 6 -9.48 39.98 -16.98
CA THR A 6 -8.62 39.74 -18.16
C THR A 6 -7.98 38.34 -18.01
N MET A 7 -7.83 37.43 -18.95
CA MET A 7 -8.13 37.28 -20.35
C MET A 7 -8.02 35.77 -20.67
N ILE A 8 -8.93 35.32 -21.45
CA ILE A 8 -8.96 34.00 -22.12
C ILE A 8 -7.92 34.06 -23.26
N SER A 9 -6.99 33.10 -23.27
CA SER A 9 -6.15 32.88 -24.46
C SER A 9 -6.56 31.57 -25.10
N THR A 10 -7.32 31.71 -26.15
CA THR A 10 -7.73 30.66 -27.07
C THR A 10 -6.57 30.45 -28.06
N SER A 11 -5.87 29.33 -27.98
CA SER A 11 -4.97 28.90 -29.05
C SER A 11 -5.71 27.95 -29.97
N ALA A 12 -6.08 28.48 -31.11
CA ALA A 12 -6.64 27.72 -32.20
C ALA A 12 -5.61 26.75 -32.77
N PHE A 13 -5.95 25.47 -32.78
CA PHE A 13 -5.20 24.45 -33.48
C PHE A 13 -5.63 24.43 -34.95
N VAL A 14 -4.76 24.93 -35.80
CA VAL A 14 -4.94 24.86 -37.26
C VAL A 14 -4.60 23.47 -37.70
N ILE A 15 -5.58 22.75 -38.21
CA ILE A 15 -5.38 21.49 -38.94
C ILE A 15 -4.97 21.86 -40.36
N GLU A 16 -3.70 21.62 -40.66
CA GLU A 16 -3.20 21.74 -42.04
C GLU A 16 -3.14 20.35 -42.65
N GLU A 17 -4.05 20.12 -43.57
CA GLU A 17 -4.12 19.01 -44.50
C GLU A 17 -3.11 19.28 -45.62
N GLN A 18 -2.13 18.45 -45.82
CA GLN A 18 -1.48 18.22 -47.12
C GLN A 18 -0.31 17.23 -46.95
N GLY A 19 -0.34 16.17 -47.68
CA GLY A 19 0.87 15.49 -48.02
C GLY A 19 0.74 14.00 -48.29
N LYS A 20 0.40 13.69 -49.55
CA LYS A 20 0.59 12.34 -50.10
C LYS A 20 1.98 11.83 -49.79
N VAL A 21 2.12 10.88 -48.88
CA VAL A 21 3.35 10.14 -48.67
C VAL A 21 3.34 8.93 -49.60
N THR A 22 4.19 9.00 -50.59
CA THR A 22 4.50 7.93 -51.54
C THR A 22 5.01 6.69 -50.84
N LEU A 23 4.38 5.58 -51.17
CA LEU A 23 4.68 4.23 -50.72
C LEU A 23 5.99 3.69 -51.35
N GLN A 24 7.14 4.20 -51.00
CA GLN A 24 8.43 3.64 -51.39
C GLN A 24 9.51 4.02 -50.36
N ALA A 25 9.83 3.12 -49.48
CA ALA A 25 11.05 2.93 -48.70
C ALA A 25 10.81 2.40 -47.29
N MET A 26 10.07 1.32 -47.14
CA MET A 26 10.01 0.59 -45.88
C MET A 26 10.47 -0.87 -46.07
N LYS A 27 11.69 -1.02 -46.51
CA LYS A 27 12.43 -2.27 -46.34
C LYS A 27 13.76 -1.91 -45.71
N ARG A 28 13.91 -2.08 -44.40
CA ARG A 28 15.08 -2.09 -43.54
C ARG A 28 14.91 -1.20 -42.32
N SER A 29 14.00 -1.53 -41.39
CA SER A 29 14.05 -1.06 -40.01
C SER A 29 13.08 -1.86 -39.10
N ALA A 30 12.97 -3.18 -39.37
CA ALA A 30 12.13 -4.05 -38.53
C ALA A 30 12.87 -4.62 -37.30
N GLY A 31 14.06 -4.09 -36.96
CA GLY A 31 14.91 -4.64 -35.91
C GLY A 31 15.08 -3.81 -34.64
N LEU A 32 14.60 -2.56 -34.58
CA LEU A 32 14.90 -1.67 -33.45
C LEU A 32 13.67 -1.26 -32.62
N ALA A 33 12.47 -1.64 -33.00
CA ALA A 33 11.25 -1.26 -32.28
C ALA A 33 10.81 -2.22 -31.18
N LEU A 34 11.51 -3.35 -30.98
CA LEU A 34 11.10 -4.39 -30.02
C LEU A 34 11.80 -4.33 -28.66
N MET A 35 12.62 -3.30 -28.39
CA MET A 35 13.44 -3.22 -27.16
C MET A 35 13.05 -2.10 -26.20
N LEU A 36 11.91 -1.46 -26.39
CA LEU A 36 11.46 -0.33 -25.54
C LEU A 36 10.24 -0.64 -24.65
N LEU A 37 9.85 -1.91 -24.53
CA LEU A 37 8.65 -2.32 -23.76
C LEU A 37 8.95 -2.93 -22.38
N ALA A 38 10.13 -2.78 -21.81
CA ALA A 38 10.53 -3.52 -20.61
C ALA A 38 10.97 -2.65 -19.43
N LEU A 39 10.47 -1.43 -19.27
CA LEU A 39 10.81 -0.61 -18.08
C LEU A 39 9.60 0.12 -17.50
N SER A 40 8.46 -0.56 -17.41
CA SER A 40 7.43 -0.17 -16.43
C SER A 40 7.81 -0.84 -15.09
N SER A 41 8.78 -0.29 -14.40
CA SER A 41 8.99 -0.54 -12.98
C SER A 41 7.78 0.04 -12.25
N GLY A 42 6.68 -0.71 -12.16
CA GLY A 42 5.58 -0.36 -11.30
C GLY A 42 6.14 -0.25 -9.88
N GLU A 43 6.01 0.90 -9.25
CA GLU A 43 6.28 1.05 -7.83
C GLU A 43 5.32 0.12 -7.08
N THR A 44 5.81 -1.03 -6.66
CA THR A 44 5.05 -1.94 -5.80
C THR A 44 5.16 -1.42 -4.38
N TRP A 45 4.11 -0.75 -3.92
CA TRP A 45 3.99 -0.36 -2.51
C TRP A 45 4.00 -1.62 -1.63
N ALA A 46 4.65 -1.52 -0.47
CA ALA A 46 4.64 -2.60 0.50
C ALA A 46 3.19 -2.95 0.91
N GLN A 47 2.88 -4.23 0.91
CA GLN A 47 1.55 -4.73 1.30
C GLN A 47 1.50 -5.13 2.78
N ALA A 48 2.65 -5.19 3.46
CA ALA A 48 2.76 -5.52 4.86
C ALA A 48 3.74 -4.61 5.60
N CYS A 49 3.51 -4.41 6.89
CA CYS A 49 4.45 -3.75 7.77
C CYS A 49 4.59 -4.50 9.10
N LEU A 50 5.83 -4.74 9.49
CA LEU A 50 6.20 -5.32 10.76
C LEU A 50 6.48 -4.20 11.75
N VAL A 51 5.67 -4.12 12.79
CA VAL A 51 5.80 -3.16 13.89
C VAL A 51 6.39 -3.88 15.10
N HIS A 52 7.50 -3.40 15.58
CA HIS A 52 8.13 -3.87 16.80
C HIS A 52 8.14 -2.74 17.84
N SER A 53 7.39 -2.91 18.91
CA SER A 53 7.25 -1.93 19.98
C SER A 53 7.86 -2.45 21.27
N GLN A 54 8.75 -1.66 21.85
CA GLN A 54 9.49 -1.99 23.06
C GLN A 54 9.32 -0.93 24.14
N ALA A 55 9.10 -1.38 25.38
CA ALA A 55 9.13 -0.58 26.59
C ALA A 55 9.77 -1.40 27.72
N GLU A 56 9.92 -0.83 28.92
CA GLU A 56 10.62 -1.48 30.04
C GLU A 56 10.14 -2.91 30.36
N ARG A 57 8.84 -3.19 30.16
CA ARG A 57 8.22 -4.51 30.41
C ARG A 57 7.36 -5.01 29.26
N LEU A 58 7.54 -4.43 28.09
CA LEU A 58 6.74 -4.74 26.92
C LEU A 58 7.67 -4.97 25.73
N ASP A 59 7.50 -6.10 25.08
CA ASP A 59 8.13 -6.43 23.80
C ASP A 59 7.05 -7.05 22.91
N VAL A 60 6.50 -6.25 22.02
CA VAL A 60 5.40 -6.64 21.15
C VAL A 60 5.81 -6.54 19.67
N LYS A 61 5.64 -7.63 18.96
CA LYS A 61 5.91 -7.72 17.55
C LYS A 61 4.67 -8.14 16.80
N VAL A 62 4.20 -7.28 15.91
CA VAL A 62 2.97 -7.46 15.13
C VAL A 62 3.26 -7.13 13.68
N CYS A 63 2.72 -7.92 12.75
CA CYS A 63 2.73 -7.57 11.34
C CYS A 63 1.31 -7.34 10.85
N GLN A 64 1.09 -6.19 10.24
CA GLN A 64 -0.15 -5.83 9.55
C GLN A 64 0.00 -6.10 8.07
N GLU A 65 -0.93 -6.83 7.48
CA GLU A 65 -0.98 -7.13 6.04
C GLU A 65 -2.23 -6.50 5.45
N ASN A 66 -2.05 -5.67 4.45
CA ASN A 66 -3.11 -4.88 3.83
C ASN A 66 -4.04 -5.77 2.99
N ILE A 67 -5.36 -5.55 3.12
CA ILE A 67 -6.37 -6.17 2.24
C ILE A 67 -6.94 -5.14 1.27
N ASN A 68 -7.45 -4.02 1.78
CA ASN A 68 -8.14 -3.02 0.96
C ASN A 68 -7.93 -1.58 1.44
N ILE A 69 -6.91 -1.33 2.24
CA ILE A 69 -6.51 0.02 2.64
C ILE A 69 -5.78 0.66 1.46
N PRO A 70 -6.09 1.91 1.06
CA PRO A 70 -5.31 2.63 0.06
C PRO A 70 -3.82 2.66 0.41
N ALA A 71 -2.95 2.36 -0.55
CA ALA A 71 -1.52 2.10 -0.30
C ALA A 71 -0.81 3.26 0.43
N ASN A 72 -1.08 4.50 0.05
CA ASN A 72 -0.55 5.68 0.72
C ASN A 72 -1.04 5.79 2.18
N LEU A 73 -2.31 5.52 2.42
CA LEU A 73 -2.89 5.56 3.77
C LEU A 73 -2.30 4.45 4.65
N PHE A 74 -2.14 3.24 4.10
CA PHE A 74 -1.51 2.12 4.80
C PHE A 74 -0.09 2.47 5.24
N HIS A 75 0.72 2.99 4.32
CA HIS A 75 2.11 3.37 4.59
C HIS A 75 2.22 4.54 5.58
N ASP A 76 1.46 5.61 5.38
CA ASP A 76 1.67 6.88 6.10
C ASP A 76 0.95 6.95 7.45
N SER A 77 -0.05 6.09 7.67
CA SER A 77 -0.88 6.15 8.87
C SER A 77 -0.94 4.82 9.65
N PHE A 78 -1.26 3.72 8.98
CA PHE A 78 -1.47 2.44 9.68
C PHE A 78 -0.16 1.81 10.15
N CYS A 79 0.88 1.92 9.36
CA CYS A 79 2.21 1.39 9.67
C CYS A 79 3.07 2.32 10.55
N GLN A 80 2.52 3.40 11.06
CA GLN A 80 3.26 4.35 11.92
C GLN A 80 2.55 4.60 13.26
N PRO A 81 2.44 3.58 14.11
CA PRO A 81 1.77 3.76 15.39
C PRO A 81 2.56 4.72 16.30
N GLN A 82 1.87 5.74 16.81
CA GLN A 82 2.42 6.68 17.77
C GLN A 82 2.11 6.20 19.18
N LEU A 83 2.99 5.38 19.75
CA LEU A 83 2.81 4.80 21.08
C LEU A 83 3.64 5.54 22.13
N ALA A 84 2.99 6.32 22.98
CA ALA A 84 3.65 7.12 24.00
C ALA A 84 4.47 6.22 24.96
N GLY A 85 5.74 6.58 25.18
CA GLY A 85 6.65 5.87 26.07
C GLY A 85 7.19 4.54 25.54
N GLN A 86 6.98 4.25 24.25
CA GLN A 86 7.52 3.06 23.60
C GLN A 86 8.49 3.43 22.48
N LYS A 87 9.55 2.64 22.32
CA LYS A 87 10.38 2.68 21.14
C LYS A 87 9.73 1.79 20.09
N THR A 88 9.36 2.38 18.95
CA THR A 88 8.71 1.65 17.87
C THR A 88 9.61 1.64 16.64
N GLU A 89 9.82 0.45 16.09
CA GLU A 89 10.53 0.23 14.81
C GLU A 89 9.56 -0.37 13.81
N VAL A 90 9.60 0.10 12.57
CA VAL A 90 8.73 -0.37 11.48
C VAL A 90 9.57 -0.84 10.31
N ALA A 91 9.30 -2.03 9.82
CA ALA A 91 9.89 -2.58 8.60
C ALA A 91 8.78 -2.91 7.60
N TYR A 92 8.96 -2.45 6.36
CA TYR A 92 8.01 -2.69 5.28
C TYR A 92 8.41 -3.91 4.46
N SER A 93 7.42 -4.70 4.04
CA SER A 93 7.60 -5.90 3.22
C SER A 93 6.42 -6.15 2.31
N GLN A 94 6.52 -7.14 1.42
CA GLN A 94 5.38 -7.56 0.59
C GLN A 94 4.44 -8.50 1.34
N GLU A 95 4.98 -9.28 2.28
CA GLU A 95 4.24 -10.28 3.07
C GLU A 95 4.73 -10.25 4.52
N CYS A 96 3.88 -10.67 5.43
CA CYS A 96 4.27 -10.87 6.83
C CYS A 96 5.20 -12.08 6.98
N PRO A 97 6.23 -12.00 7.86
CA PRO A 97 7.11 -13.13 8.14
C PRO A 97 6.36 -14.35 8.65
N THR A 98 6.89 -15.54 8.41
CA THR A 98 6.39 -16.78 9.00
C THR A 98 6.67 -16.85 10.51
N GLY A 99 5.99 -17.75 11.23
CA GLY A 99 6.22 -17.98 12.65
C GLY A 99 5.35 -17.16 13.59
N ALA A 100 4.29 -16.54 13.09
CA ALA A 100 3.23 -15.98 13.93
C ALA A 100 2.56 -17.11 14.74
N PHE A 101 2.30 -16.90 16.03
CA PHE A 101 1.55 -17.86 16.84
C PHE A 101 0.02 -17.74 16.64
N GLY A 102 -0.43 -16.65 16.08
CA GLY A 102 -1.83 -16.38 15.78
C GLY A 102 -1.99 -15.30 14.72
N VAL A 103 -3.07 -15.40 13.97
CA VAL A 103 -3.43 -14.42 12.93
C VAL A 103 -4.88 -14.03 13.07
N CYS A 104 -5.14 -12.73 13.19
CA CYS A 104 -6.48 -12.18 13.07
C CYS A 104 -6.76 -11.87 11.61
N ARG A 105 -7.45 -12.78 10.93
CA ARG A 105 -7.80 -12.60 9.51
C ARG A 105 -8.98 -11.68 9.34
N ASN A 106 -8.89 -10.83 8.32
CA ASN A 106 -9.98 -9.95 7.90
C ASN A 106 -10.47 -9.03 9.05
N ALA A 107 -9.53 -8.58 9.88
CA ALA A 107 -9.79 -7.65 10.95
C ALA A 107 -10.29 -6.32 10.39
N GLN A 108 -11.36 -5.78 10.95
CA GLN A 108 -11.88 -4.47 10.58
C GLN A 108 -11.11 -3.39 11.35
N VAL A 109 -10.64 -2.39 10.63
CA VAL A 109 -10.07 -1.20 11.23
C VAL A 109 -11.18 -0.39 11.90
N ALA A 110 -10.95 0.02 13.15
CA ALA A 110 -11.95 0.72 13.94
C ALA A 110 -12.50 1.97 13.23
N ASN A 111 -13.83 2.03 13.09
CA ASN A 111 -14.56 3.13 12.45
C ASN A 111 -14.24 3.39 10.97
N MET A 112 -13.64 2.42 10.28
CA MET A 112 -13.30 2.53 8.86
C MET A 112 -13.80 1.30 8.07
N PRO A 113 -14.06 1.44 6.76
CA PRO A 113 -14.47 0.31 5.91
C PRO A 113 -13.30 -0.58 5.50
N TYR A 114 -12.13 -0.39 6.10
CA TYR A 114 -10.91 -1.06 5.75
C TYR A 114 -10.70 -2.34 6.53
N ARG A 115 -9.94 -3.24 5.93
CA ARG A 115 -9.61 -4.54 6.50
C ARG A 115 -8.14 -4.88 6.28
N GLU A 116 -7.61 -5.65 7.24
CA GLU A 116 -6.23 -6.11 7.28
C GLU A 116 -6.14 -7.52 7.88
N HIS A 117 -5.01 -8.20 7.69
CA HIS A 117 -4.63 -9.34 8.50
C HIS A 117 -3.61 -8.89 9.52
N ILE A 118 -3.76 -9.33 10.77
CA ILE A 118 -2.84 -8.99 11.86
C ILE A 118 -2.18 -10.27 12.34
N HIS A 119 -0.87 -10.37 12.16
CA HIS A 119 -0.05 -11.51 12.57
C HIS A 119 0.64 -11.18 13.90
N TYR A 120 0.53 -12.06 14.88
CA TYR A 120 1.07 -11.87 16.23
C TYR A 120 2.25 -12.78 16.46
N TYR A 121 3.38 -12.20 16.94
CA TYR A 121 4.62 -12.90 17.22
C TYR A 121 4.97 -12.78 18.70
N GLY A 122 5.74 -13.73 19.23
CA GLY A 122 6.19 -13.74 20.62
C GLY A 122 5.57 -14.89 21.41
N VAL A 123 4.88 -14.58 22.49
CA VAL A 123 4.42 -15.58 23.46
C VAL A 123 3.01 -16.09 23.12
N ALA A 124 2.87 -17.36 22.76
CA ALA A 124 1.61 -17.95 22.33
C ALA A 124 0.48 -17.91 23.39
N SER A 125 0.81 -17.78 24.67
CA SER A 125 -0.19 -17.61 25.74
C SER A 125 -1.00 -16.33 25.62
N ASP A 126 -0.50 -15.33 24.88
CA ASP A 126 -1.19 -14.07 24.67
C ASP A 126 -2.45 -14.23 23.77
N ALA A 127 -2.53 -15.35 23.06
CA ALA A 127 -3.73 -15.74 22.32
C ALA A 127 -5.00 -15.72 23.17
N LEU A 128 -4.90 -15.96 24.48
CA LEU A 128 -6.02 -15.89 25.42
C LEU A 128 -6.71 -14.51 25.41
N TYR A 129 -5.94 -13.45 25.22
CA TYR A 129 -6.44 -12.07 25.18
C TYR A 129 -6.68 -11.57 23.76
N LEU A 130 -5.80 -11.95 22.82
CA LEU A 130 -5.84 -11.46 21.46
C LEU A 130 -6.97 -12.08 20.63
N LYS A 131 -7.29 -13.34 20.83
CA LYS A 131 -8.39 -14.00 20.12
C LYS A 131 -9.76 -13.36 20.41
N PRO A 132 -10.19 -13.15 21.67
CA PRO A 132 -11.45 -12.45 21.96
C PRO A 132 -11.49 -11.01 21.39
N PHE A 133 -10.35 -10.32 21.38
CA PHE A 133 -10.24 -8.98 20.79
C PHE A 133 -10.43 -9.04 19.27
N CYS A 134 -9.75 -9.95 18.59
CA CYS A 134 -9.87 -10.18 17.16
C CYS A 134 -11.33 -10.45 16.74
N GLU A 135 -11.96 -11.42 17.38
CA GLU A 135 -13.32 -11.87 17.01
C GLU A 135 -14.40 -10.89 17.48
N GLY A 136 -14.24 -10.33 18.68
CA GLY A 136 -15.24 -9.44 19.30
C GLY A 136 -15.16 -8.00 18.81
N GLN A 137 -13.99 -7.38 18.84
CA GLN A 137 -13.82 -5.96 18.52
C GLN A 137 -13.45 -5.72 17.06
N SER A 138 -12.47 -6.44 16.55
CA SER A 138 -12.01 -6.28 15.17
C SER A 138 -12.87 -7.03 14.15
N LYS A 139 -13.87 -7.81 14.59
CA LYS A 139 -14.75 -8.58 13.70
C LYS A 139 -14.00 -9.47 12.70
N GLY A 140 -12.80 -9.87 13.07
CA GLY A 140 -11.94 -10.76 12.31
C GLY A 140 -12.20 -12.23 12.66
N GLN A 141 -11.40 -13.10 12.06
CA GLN A 141 -11.38 -14.53 12.36
C GLN A 141 -10.00 -14.91 12.90
N TRP A 142 -9.96 -15.50 14.09
CA TRP A 142 -8.70 -15.98 14.65
C TRP A 142 -8.27 -17.30 14.00
N ILE A 143 -7.01 -17.34 13.53
CA ILE A 143 -6.36 -18.54 12.98
C ILE A 143 -5.11 -18.83 13.80
N THR A 144 -4.88 -20.08 14.13
CA THR A 144 -3.60 -20.58 14.66
C THR A 144 -2.89 -21.25 13.50
N PRO A 145 -1.75 -20.73 13.01
CA PRO A 145 -0.98 -21.30 11.89
C PRO A 145 -0.42 -22.68 12.17
#